data_df285b37a05e457fe44349f53ae36c90
#
_entry.id   df285b37a05e457fe44349f53ae36c90
#
_cell.length_a   1.000
_cell.length_b   1.000
_cell.length_c   1.000
_cell.angle_alpha   90.00
_cell.angle_beta   90.00
_cell.angle_gamma   90.00
#
_symmetry.space_group_name_H-M   'P 1'
#
loop_
_entity.id
_entity.type
_entity.pdbx_description
1 polymer ?
#
loop_
_entity_poly.entity_id
_entity_poly.type
_entity_poly.pdbx_seq_one_letter_code
_entity_poly.pdbx_strand_id
1 'polypeptide(L)'
;EDVPACFFVTKTYIRDNPELATRMKVDGHQVGNHTVTHPSMPSVSYEELIQEITGCAEYMKEITGYDMDPYLRPPMGEYSQRTLKITQDLGYKTIFWSMAYMDYDVNNQPGASYVTAHFEKYHHNGAIILMHNVSSSNAEALETVIKNLKAEGYRFASLNEL
;
A
#
# COMPACT_ATOMS: atom_id res chain seq x y z
N GLU A 1 9.23 -15.32 -5.48
CA GLU A 1 10.40 -14.57 -5.00
C GLU A 1 10.46 -14.45 -3.46
N ASP A 2 9.45 -14.92 -2.74
CA ASP A 2 9.37 -14.90 -1.26
C ASP A 2 9.66 -13.50 -0.66
N VAL A 3 8.97 -12.50 -1.17
CA VAL A 3 9.11 -11.11 -0.72
C VAL A 3 7.80 -10.67 -0.04
N PRO A 4 7.85 -10.28 1.24
CA PRO A 4 6.67 -9.73 1.90
C PRO A 4 6.30 -8.37 1.30
N ALA A 5 5.01 -8.11 1.21
CA ALA A 5 4.47 -6.81 0.80
C ALA A 5 3.31 -6.40 1.73
N CYS A 6 3.01 -5.11 1.77
CA CYS A 6 1.78 -4.61 2.36
C CYS A 6 0.94 -3.96 1.25
N PHE A 7 -0.23 -4.51 1.01
CA PHE A 7 -1.20 -4.00 0.06
C PHE A 7 -2.16 -3.05 0.78
N PHE A 8 -2.12 -1.78 0.46
CA PHE A 8 -3.07 -0.79 0.98
C PHE A 8 -4.27 -0.74 0.06
N VAL A 9 -5.40 -1.25 0.53
CA VAL A 9 -6.61 -1.45 -0.27
C VAL A 9 -7.75 -0.56 0.20
N THR A 10 -8.53 -0.04 -0.76
CA THR A 10 -9.78 0.64 -0.48
C THR A 10 -10.94 -0.34 -0.40
N LYS A 11 -12.06 0.07 0.22
CA LYS A 11 -13.30 -0.74 0.19
C LYS A 11 -13.74 -1.05 -1.25
N THR A 12 -13.60 -0.09 -2.16
CA THR A 12 -13.93 -0.29 -3.58
C THR A 12 -13.09 -1.40 -4.20
N TYR A 13 -11.77 -1.41 -3.92
CA TYR A 13 -10.90 -2.47 -4.41
C TYR A 13 -11.29 -3.85 -3.88
N ILE A 14 -11.59 -3.94 -2.56
CA ILE A 14 -12.02 -5.21 -1.94
C ILE A 14 -13.33 -5.72 -2.56
N ARG A 15 -14.30 -4.82 -2.79
CA ARG A 15 -15.58 -5.13 -3.44
C ARG A 15 -15.38 -5.71 -4.84
N ASP A 16 -14.53 -5.07 -5.62
CA ASP A 16 -14.34 -5.39 -7.03
C ASP A 16 -13.38 -6.59 -7.23
N ASN A 17 -12.55 -6.91 -6.21
CA ASN A 17 -11.54 -7.96 -6.26
C ASN A 17 -11.48 -8.78 -4.95
N PRO A 18 -12.58 -9.38 -4.48
CA PRO A 18 -12.62 -10.04 -3.17
C PRO A 18 -11.67 -11.25 -3.08
N GLU A 19 -11.51 -11.99 -4.18
CA GLU A 19 -10.60 -13.13 -4.25
C GLU A 19 -9.13 -12.71 -4.15
N LEU A 20 -8.77 -11.58 -4.79
CA LEU A 20 -7.40 -11.04 -4.69
C LEU A 20 -7.10 -10.52 -3.28
N ALA A 21 -8.05 -9.80 -2.66
CA ALA A 21 -7.91 -9.34 -1.28
C ALA A 21 -7.72 -10.51 -0.30
N THR A 22 -8.48 -11.59 -0.50
CA THR A 22 -8.33 -12.83 0.28
C THR A 22 -6.96 -13.48 0.02
N ARG A 23 -6.57 -13.59 -1.24
CA ARG A 23 -5.32 -14.21 -1.65
C ARG A 23 -4.09 -13.50 -1.07
N MET A 24 -4.10 -12.16 -1.00
CA MET A 24 -3.02 -11.39 -0.36
C MET A 24 -2.74 -11.90 1.06
N LYS A 25 -3.79 -12.16 1.85
CA LYS A 25 -3.65 -12.70 3.22
C LYS A 25 -3.19 -14.16 3.22
N VAL A 26 -3.76 -14.98 2.34
CA VAL A 26 -3.41 -16.42 2.24
C VAL A 26 -1.96 -16.61 1.82
N ASP A 27 -1.47 -15.78 0.90
CA ASP A 27 -0.08 -15.82 0.42
C ASP A 27 0.92 -15.19 1.43
N GLY A 28 0.45 -14.76 2.62
CA GLY A 28 1.30 -14.27 3.71
C GLY A 28 1.67 -12.80 3.62
N HIS A 29 1.02 -12.04 2.75
CA HIS A 29 1.21 -10.58 2.68
C HIS A 29 0.36 -9.85 3.72
N GLN A 30 0.73 -8.61 4.01
CA GLN A 30 -0.06 -7.71 4.83
C GLN A 30 -1.09 -6.97 3.96
N VAL A 31 -2.28 -6.72 4.53
CA VAL A 31 -3.32 -5.93 3.88
C VAL A 31 -3.66 -4.75 4.79
N GLY A 32 -3.20 -3.58 4.41
CA GLY A 32 -3.39 -2.32 5.14
C GLY A 32 -4.58 -1.52 4.62
N ASN A 33 -5.00 -0.55 5.42
CA ASN A 33 -6.14 0.30 5.19
C ASN A 33 -5.80 1.48 4.25
N HIS A 34 -6.65 1.68 3.21
CA HIS A 34 -6.54 2.84 2.32
C HIS A 34 -7.87 3.60 2.20
N THR A 35 -8.70 3.51 3.25
CA THR A 35 -10.02 4.13 3.41
C THR A 35 -11.13 3.51 2.52
N VAL A 36 -12.36 4.00 2.68
CA VAL A 36 -13.51 3.56 1.88
C VAL A 36 -13.48 4.16 0.49
N THR A 37 -13.44 5.51 0.39
CA THR A 37 -13.65 6.26 -0.85
C THR A 37 -12.40 6.96 -1.37
N HIS A 38 -11.25 6.80 -0.70
CA HIS A 38 -9.99 7.46 -1.04
C HIS A 38 -10.05 9.01 -0.97
N PRO A 39 -10.59 9.61 0.11
CA PRO A 39 -10.72 11.07 0.22
C PRO A 39 -9.40 11.72 0.62
N SER A 40 -9.31 13.05 0.44
CA SER A 40 -8.33 13.86 1.17
C SER A 40 -8.69 13.81 2.67
N MET A 41 -7.97 13.02 3.45
CA MET A 41 -8.26 12.82 4.88
C MET A 41 -8.33 14.15 5.69
N PRO A 42 -7.48 15.16 5.43
CA PRO A 42 -7.60 16.46 6.09
C PRO A 42 -8.88 17.23 5.78
N SER A 43 -9.53 16.95 4.65
CA SER A 43 -10.70 17.71 4.17
C SER A 43 -12.04 17.18 4.67
N VAL A 44 -12.08 15.97 5.23
CA VAL A 44 -13.31 15.38 5.76
C VAL A 44 -13.48 15.69 7.26
N SER A 45 -14.71 15.59 7.78
CA SER A 45 -14.99 15.78 9.20
C SER A 45 -14.35 14.69 10.07
N TYR A 46 -14.42 14.85 11.39
CA TYR A 46 -13.92 13.86 12.34
C TYR A 46 -14.69 12.54 12.23
N GLU A 47 -15.99 12.62 12.18
CA GLU A 47 -16.90 11.47 12.11
C GLU A 47 -16.77 10.74 10.78
N GLU A 48 -16.67 11.47 9.68
CA GLU A 48 -16.47 10.89 8.34
C GLU A 48 -15.13 10.16 8.25
N LEU A 49 -14.06 10.72 8.82
CA LEU A 49 -12.76 10.07 8.78
C LEU A 49 -12.76 8.75 9.56
N ILE A 50 -13.43 8.69 10.71
CA ILE A 50 -13.60 7.43 11.44
C ILE A 50 -14.34 6.42 10.57
N GLN A 51 -15.43 6.80 9.92
CA GLN A 51 -16.20 5.92 9.03
C GLN A 51 -15.39 5.45 7.82
N GLU A 52 -14.57 6.33 7.25
CA GLU A 52 -13.66 6.00 6.15
C GLU A 52 -12.63 4.93 6.55
N ILE A 53 -12.12 5.00 7.77
CA ILE A 53 -11.13 4.03 8.26
C ILE A 53 -11.81 2.73 8.72
N THR A 54 -12.79 2.83 9.61
CA THR A 54 -13.44 1.64 10.19
C THR A 54 -14.26 0.88 9.17
N GLY A 55 -15.01 1.58 8.30
CA GLY A 55 -15.84 0.95 7.28
C GLY A 55 -15.05 0.17 6.21
N CYS A 56 -13.79 0.54 5.96
CA CYS A 56 -12.90 -0.24 5.09
C CYS A 56 -12.49 -1.55 5.78
N ALA A 57 -12.10 -1.48 7.06
CA ALA A 57 -11.67 -2.65 7.83
C ALA A 57 -12.82 -3.63 8.09
N GLU A 58 -14.00 -3.13 8.46
CA GLU A 58 -15.20 -3.93 8.67
C GLU A 58 -15.59 -4.68 7.38
N TYR A 59 -15.54 -3.98 6.23
CA TYR A 59 -15.84 -4.58 4.95
C TYR A 59 -14.82 -5.65 4.55
N MET A 60 -13.53 -5.42 4.81
CA MET A 60 -12.50 -6.44 4.60
C MET A 60 -12.82 -7.71 5.39
N LYS A 61 -13.17 -7.58 6.67
CA LYS A 61 -13.53 -8.70 7.53
C LYS A 61 -14.79 -9.41 7.04
N GLU A 62 -15.81 -8.67 6.66
CA GLU A 62 -17.08 -9.20 6.15
C GLU A 62 -16.88 -10.08 4.90
N ILE A 63 -16.11 -9.56 3.94
CA ILE A 63 -15.98 -10.19 2.62
C ILE A 63 -14.96 -11.33 2.62
N THR A 64 -13.83 -11.15 3.32
CA THR A 64 -12.70 -12.11 3.23
C THR A 64 -12.59 -13.04 4.45
N GLY A 65 -13.23 -12.68 5.57
CA GLY A 65 -13.04 -13.36 6.86
C GLY A 65 -11.74 -12.97 7.58
N TYR A 66 -10.85 -12.20 6.96
CA TYR A 66 -9.58 -11.75 7.55
C TYR A 66 -9.67 -10.35 8.10
N ASP A 67 -8.98 -10.11 9.21
CA ASP A 67 -8.79 -8.76 9.74
C ASP A 67 -7.75 -8.00 8.91
N MET A 68 -7.98 -6.69 8.77
CA MET A 68 -7.01 -5.78 8.17
C MET A 68 -5.80 -5.61 9.10
N ASP A 69 -4.61 -5.56 8.54
CA ASP A 69 -3.40 -5.32 9.33
C ASP A 69 -3.38 -3.87 9.85
N PRO A 70 -2.75 -3.59 11.01
CA PRO A 70 -2.85 -2.31 11.70
C PRO A 70 -1.98 -1.22 11.04
N TYR A 71 -2.02 -1.15 9.73
CA TYR A 71 -1.30 -0.16 8.91
C TYR A 71 -2.29 0.62 8.04
N LEU A 72 -2.14 1.94 8.03
CA LEU A 72 -2.92 2.82 7.18
C LEU A 72 -1.98 3.67 6.32
N ARG A 73 -2.24 3.74 5.03
CA ARG A 73 -1.60 4.69 4.13
C ARG A 73 -2.60 5.78 3.77
N PRO A 74 -2.31 7.07 4.07
CA PRO A 74 -3.20 8.15 3.72
C PRO A 74 -3.37 8.24 2.19
N PRO A 75 -4.61 8.35 1.68
CA PRO A 75 -4.84 8.71 0.29
C PRO A 75 -4.06 9.96 -0.10
N MET A 76 -3.47 9.95 -1.31
CA MET A 76 -2.67 11.05 -1.86
C MET A 76 -1.45 11.46 -1.00
N GLY A 77 -1.16 10.77 0.09
CA GLY A 77 -0.13 11.16 1.05
C GLY A 77 -0.50 12.39 1.89
N GLU A 78 -1.75 12.82 1.86
CA GLU A 78 -2.21 14.00 2.58
C GLU A 78 -2.54 13.68 4.05
N TYR A 79 -2.05 14.53 4.94
CA TYR A 79 -2.24 14.35 6.37
C TYR A 79 -2.30 15.69 7.12
N SER A 80 -2.75 15.63 8.36
CA SER A 80 -2.69 16.71 9.34
C SER A 80 -2.45 16.10 10.72
N GLN A 81 -2.12 16.92 11.72
CA GLN A 81 -2.01 16.45 13.11
C GLN A 81 -3.29 15.75 13.56
N ARG A 82 -4.46 16.30 13.19
CA ARG A 82 -5.76 15.69 13.48
C ARG A 82 -5.88 14.30 12.86
N THR A 83 -5.58 14.15 11.58
CA THR A 83 -5.74 12.86 10.90
C THR A 83 -4.78 11.81 11.41
N LEU A 84 -3.53 12.18 11.72
CA LEU A 84 -2.56 11.27 12.34
C LEU A 84 -3.03 10.80 13.73
N LYS A 85 -3.58 11.72 14.54
CA LYS A 85 -4.09 11.37 15.87
C LYS A 85 -5.29 10.41 15.79
N ILE A 86 -6.25 10.67 14.91
CA ILE A 86 -7.41 9.79 14.70
C ILE A 86 -6.94 8.39 14.25
N THR A 87 -6.04 8.32 13.28
CA THR A 87 -5.48 7.06 12.78
C THR A 87 -4.82 6.27 13.92
N GLN A 88 -4.03 6.93 14.75
CA GLN A 88 -3.39 6.33 15.92
C GLN A 88 -4.40 5.85 16.96
N ASP A 89 -5.44 6.65 17.26
CA ASP A 89 -6.46 6.30 18.23
C ASP A 89 -7.30 5.09 17.80
N LEU A 90 -7.44 4.87 16.49
CA LEU A 90 -8.06 3.69 15.90
C LEU A 90 -7.12 2.47 15.84
N GLY A 91 -5.91 2.58 16.37
CA GLY A 91 -4.94 1.48 16.46
C GLY A 91 -4.08 1.26 15.23
N TYR A 92 -4.07 2.20 14.27
CA TYR A 92 -3.27 2.09 13.07
C TYR A 92 -1.93 2.83 13.18
N LYS A 93 -0.89 2.27 12.60
CA LYS A 93 0.35 2.97 12.26
C LYS A 93 0.20 3.59 10.88
N THR A 94 0.46 4.90 10.77
CA THR A 94 0.45 5.59 9.47
C THR A 94 1.73 5.31 8.71
N ILE A 95 1.60 4.81 7.48
CA ILE A 95 2.72 4.42 6.62
C ILE A 95 2.80 5.34 5.40
N PHE A 96 3.86 6.13 5.34
CA PHE A 96 4.25 6.89 4.15
C PHE A 96 5.25 6.10 3.31
N TRP A 97 5.99 6.79 2.46
CA TRP A 97 7.01 6.20 1.59
C TRP A 97 8.21 7.14 1.44
N SER A 98 9.34 6.59 1.09
CA SER A 98 10.56 7.34 0.78
C SER A 98 10.94 7.26 -0.71
N MET A 99 10.27 6.40 -1.47
CA MET A 99 10.51 6.20 -2.89
C MET A 99 9.19 5.95 -3.62
N ALA A 100 8.95 6.70 -4.67
CA ALA A 100 7.79 6.60 -5.56
C ALA A 100 8.08 7.21 -6.92
N TYR A 101 7.24 6.92 -7.90
CA TYR A 101 7.22 7.54 -9.23
C TYR A 101 5.79 7.51 -9.79
N MET A 102 5.58 8.18 -10.92
CA MET A 102 4.26 8.22 -11.55
C MET A 102 3.99 6.91 -12.30
N ASP A 103 3.29 5.99 -11.64
CA ASP A 103 2.95 4.66 -12.14
C ASP A 103 1.43 4.39 -12.16
N TYR A 104 0.64 5.31 -11.63
CA TYR A 104 -0.81 5.16 -11.45
C TYR A 104 -1.63 5.48 -12.72
N ASP A 105 -1.07 6.19 -13.69
CA ASP A 105 -1.79 6.49 -14.94
C ASP A 105 -1.71 5.28 -15.90
N VAL A 106 -2.79 4.51 -15.97
CA VAL A 106 -2.88 3.30 -16.79
C VAL A 106 -2.72 3.58 -18.29
N ASN A 107 -2.96 4.82 -18.74
CA ASN A 107 -2.83 5.23 -20.14
C ASN A 107 -1.44 5.79 -20.49
N ASN A 108 -0.61 6.03 -19.48
CA ASN A 108 0.73 6.61 -19.66
C ASN A 108 1.75 5.89 -18.77
N GLN A 109 2.02 4.65 -19.12
CA GLN A 109 2.93 3.79 -18.35
C GLN A 109 4.40 4.03 -18.74
N PRO A 110 5.33 4.17 -17.78
CA PRO A 110 6.71 4.55 -18.06
C PRO A 110 7.56 3.45 -18.73
N GLY A 111 7.09 2.20 -18.67
CA GLY A 111 7.82 1.02 -19.17
C GLY A 111 8.74 0.36 -18.13
N ALA A 112 8.95 -0.94 -18.27
CA ALA A 112 9.74 -1.75 -17.31
C ALA A 112 11.18 -1.24 -17.15
N SER A 113 11.81 -0.79 -18.23
CA SER A 113 13.18 -0.26 -18.20
C SER A 113 13.29 1.01 -17.33
N TYR A 114 12.27 1.88 -17.38
CA TYR A 114 12.22 3.06 -16.50
C TYR A 114 12.13 2.64 -15.03
N VAL A 115 11.25 1.69 -14.73
CA VAL A 115 11.08 1.18 -13.35
C VAL A 115 12.40 0.62 -12.83
N THR A 116 13.06 -0.26 -13.58
CA THR A 116 14.36 -0.83 -13.19
C THR A 116 15.41 0.24 -12.93
N ALA A 117 15.57 1.19 -13.87
CA ALA A 117 16.53 2.29 -13.72
C ALA A 117 16.19 3.24 -12.54
N HIS A 118 14.89 3.43 -12.25
CA HIS A 118 14.47 4.22 -11.10
C HIS A 118 14.88 3.55 -9.78
N PHE A 119 14.69 2.22 -9.68
CA PHE A 119 15.15 1.46 -8.53
C PHE A 119 16.68 1.50 -8.39
N GLU A 120 17.44 1.25 -9.45
CA GLU A 120 18.90 1.32 -9.44
C GLU A 120 19.43 2.66 -8.93
N LYS A 121 18.73 3.74 -9.26
CA LYS A 121 19.15 5.11 -8.90
C LYS A 121 18.76 5.54 -7.48
N TYR A 122 17.61 5.12 -6.98
CA TYR A 122 17.00 5.73 -5.81
C TYR A 122 16.78 4.78 -4.63
N HIS A 123 17.05 3.47 -4.78
CA HIS A 123 16.94 2.55 -3.65
C HIS A 123 17.94 2.90 -2.53
N HIS A 124 17.57 2.61 -1.30
CA HIS A 124 18.39 2.88 -0.14
C HIS A 124 17.98 1.98 1.04
N ASN A 125 18.86 1.85 2.04
CA ASN A 125 18.55 1.11 3.25
C ASN A 125 17.35 1.72 3.99
N GLY A 126 16.40 0.86 4.39
CA GLY A 126 15.17 1.30 5.06
C GLY A 126 14.14 1.94 4.14
N ALA A 127 14.26 1.78 2.82
CA ALA A 127 13.29 2.32 1.86
C ALA A 127 11.90 1.69 2.08
N ILE A 128 10.89 2.54 2.16
CA ILE A 128 9.48 2.16 2.01
C ILE A 128 9.04 2.62 0.64
N ILE A 129 8.67 1.67 -0.20
CA ILE A 129 8.41 1.92 -1.61
C ILE A 129 6.91 1.97 -1.85
N LEU A 130 6.43 2.99 -2.56
CA LEU A 130 5.08 3.06 -3.09
C LEU A 130 5.09 2.61 -4.55
N MET A 131 4.30 1.58 -4.85
CA MET A 131 4.02 1.10 -6.20
C MET A 131 2.51 0.84 -6.34
N HIS A 132 1.93 1.20 -7.48
CA HIS A 132 0.52 0.91 -7.74
C HIS A 132 0.37 -0.41 -8.52
N ASN A 133 -0.56 -1.24 -8.07
CA ASN A 133 -0.82 -2.55 -8.67
C ASN A 133 -1.55 -2.49 -10.04
N VAL A 134 -2.02 -1.32 -10.43
CA VAL A 134 -2.61 -1.07 -11.75
C VAL A 134 -1.56 -0.86 -12.85
N SER A 135 -0.28 -0.75 -12.48
CA SER A 135 0.81 -0.47 -13.41
C SER A 135 1.30 -1.74 -14.11
N SER A 136 1.13 -1.80 -15.42
CA SER A 136 1.73 -2.85 -16.25
C SER A 136 3.26 -2.79 -16.23
N SER A 137 3.84 -1.59 -16.19
CA SER A 137 5.29 -1.39 -16.08
C SER A 137 5.86 -1.99 -14.80
N ASN A 138 5.14 -1.85 -13.68
CA ASN A 138 5.54 -2.46 -12.41
C ASN A 138 5.47 -3.98 -12.49
N ALA A 139 4.38 -4.52 -13.04
CA ALA A 139 4.21 -5.96 -13.19
C ALA A 139 5.33 -6.59 -14.01
N GLU A 140 5.73 -5.95 -15.11
CA GLU A 140 6.81 -6.41 -15.99
C GLU A 140 8.21 -6.32 -15.35
N ALA A 141 8.45 -5.28 -14.53
CA ALA A 141 9.76 -5.01 -13.93
C ALA A 141 9.99 -5.73 -12.60
N LEU A 142 8.93 -6.06 -11.85
CA LEU A 142 9.00 -6.41 -10.43
C LEU A 142 9.96 -7.56 -10.13
N GLU A 143 9.93 -8.63 -10.93
CA GLU A 143 10.82 -9.77 -10.73
C GLU A 143 12.28 -9.38 -10.88
N THR A 144 12.61 -8.58 -11.90
CA THR A 144 13.97 -8.10 -12.16
C THR A 144 14.45 -7.19 -11.04
N VAL A 145 13.60 -6.26 -10.58
CA VAL A 145 13.90 -5.37 -9.47
C VAL A 145 14.20 -6.15 -8.18
N ILE A 146 13.37 -7.13 -7.86
CA ILE A 146 13.58 -7.97 -6.67
C ILE A 146 14.90 -8.72 -6.75
N LYS A 147 15.21 -9.34 -7.91
CA LYS A 147 16.45 -10.09 -8.10
C LYS A 147 17.69 -9.20 -8.01
N ASN A 148 17.65 -8.00 -8.59
CA ASN A 148 18.75 -7.04 -8.55
C ASN A 148 19.03 -6.60 -7.10
N LEU A 149 18.00 -6.20 -6.36
CA LEU A 149 18.15 -5.78 -4.97
C LEU A 149 18.66 -6.92 -4.07
N LYS A 150 18.18 -8.16 -4.26
CA LYS A 150 18.74 -9.32 -3.56
C LYS A 150 20.20 -9.56 -3.89
N ALA A 151 20.60 -9.41 -5.16
CA ALA A 151 22.00 -9.56 -5.58
C ALA A 151 22.91 -8.48 -4.98
N GLU A 152 22.41 -7.29 -4.71
CA GLU A 152 23.08 -6.21 -3.99
C GLU A 152 23.10 -6.40 -2.45
N GLY A 153 22.49 -7.47 -1.94
CA GLY A 153 22.48 -7.81 -0.52
C GLY A 153 21.31 -7.20 0.27
N TYR A 154 20.32 -6.62 -0.40
CA TYR A 154 19.12 -6.15 0.27
C TYR A 154 18.22 -7.30 0.72
N ARG A 155 17.67 -7.15 1.92
CA ARG A 155 16.61 -7.99 2.47
C ARG A 155 15.28 -7.23 2.44
N PHE A 156 14.26 -7.88 1.97
CA PHE A 156 12.90 -7.36 2.06
C PHE A 156 12.31 -7.70 3.44
N ALA A 157 11.76 -6.71 4.10
CA ALA A 157 11.20 -6.82 5.43
C ALA A 157 9.70 -6.51 5.42
N SER A 158 8.96 -7.11 6.33
CA SER A 158 7.57 -6.74 6.55
C SER A 158 7.47 -5.45 7.39
N LEU A 159 6.30 -4.77 7.34
CA LEU A 159 6.06 -3.61 8.19
C LEU A 159 6.03 -3.92 9.70
N ASN A 160 5.98 -5.21 10.08
CA ASN A 160 6.08 -5.61 11.48
C ASN A 160 7.47 -5.36 12.09
N GLU A 161 8.46 -5.12 11.24
CA GLU A 161 9.83 -4.86 11.67
C GLU A 161 10.15 -3.36 11.88
N LEU A 162 9.15 -2.46 11.66
CA LEU A 162 9.23 -1.01 11.89
C LEU A 162 9.02 -0.62 13.36
#